data_6c91ad3f7b8bad24aaf7982bbf893cef
#
_entry.id   6c91ad3f7b8bad24aaf7982bbf893cef
#
_cell.length_a   1.000
_cell.length_b   1.000
_cell.length_c   1.000
_cell.angle_alpha   90.00
_cell.angle_beta   90.00
_cell.angle_gamma   90.00
#
_symmetry.space_group_name_H-M   'P 1'
#
loop_
_entity.id
_entity.type
_entity.pdbx_description
1 polymer ?
#
loop_
_entity_poly.entity_id
_entity_poly.type
_entity_poly.pdbx_seq_one_letter_code
_entity_poly.pdbx_strand_id
1 'polypeptide(L)'
;GDTKHVFGKILRQEWNDAEKVFVLLKKNCQELVLVKGNHDTIIEPLAKRFGAVIVKEFFVGEDRTILILHGDKIPETIPNMVKTIIIGHAHPAIRIRSATRSELYKCFLVGSWKRKQLIVLPSTNPLLEGSDVLQERTLSPFLKKVDDFEVYAIDENTVLPFGKVKGLRV
;
A
#
# COMPACT_ATOMS: atom_id res chain seq x y z
N GLY A 1 -4.53 4.65 2.48
CA GLY A 1 -4.17 6.08 2.42
C GLY A 1 -3.69 6.49 1.04
N ASP A 2 -3.41 7.79 0.90
CA ASP A 2 -3.12 8.43 -0.38
C ASP A 2 -4.23 8.23 -1.41
N THR A 3 -5.45 8.51 -0.95
CA THR A 3 -6.66 8.48 -1.80
C THR A 3 -6.58 9.52 -2.91
N LYS A 4 -5.74 10.55 -2.74
CA LYS A 4 -5.38 11.55 -3.74
C LYS A 4 -3.86 11.64 -3.89
N HIS A 5 -3.38 12.06 -5.06
CA HIS A 5 -1.96 12.07 -5.38
C HIS A 5 -1.29 13.43 -5.15
N VAL A 6 -1.95 14.54 -5.50
CA VAL A 6 -1.36 15.88 -5.44
C VAL A 6 -1.33 16.43 -4.02
N PHE A 7 -0.17 16.94 -3.58
CA PHE A 7 -0.02 17.59 -2.27
C PHE A 7 -0.76 18.92 -2.19
N GLY A 8 -1.42 19.18 -1.06
CA GLY A 8 -1.91 20.52 -0.69
C GLY A 8 -3.10 21.07 -1.47
N LYS A 9 -3.44 20.52 -2.64
CA LYS A 9 -4.60 20.88 -3.45
C LYS A 9 -5.36 19.63 -3.84
N ILE A 10 -6.68 19.75 -3.98
CA ILE A 10 -7.48 18.69 -4.62
C ILE A 10 -7.84 19.19 -6.00
N LEU A 11 -7.38 18.52 -7.03
CA LEU A 11 -7.85 18.75 -8.39
C LEU A 11 -9.30 18.24 -8.49
N ARG A 12 -10.13 18.95 -9.24
CA ARG A 12 -11.54 18.55 -9.44
C ARG A 12 -11.69 17.11 -9.93
N GLN A 13 -10.76 16.68 -10.77
CA GLN A 13 -10.74 15.30 -11.28
C GLN A 13 -10.42 14.30 -10.18
N GLU A 14 -9.36 14.53 -9.37
CA GLU A 14 -9.00 13.66 -8.25
C GLU A 14 -10.14 13.53 -7.23
N TRP A 15 -10.86 14.66 -6.98
CA TRP A 15 -12.04 14.65 -6.13
C TRP A 15 -13.13 13.73 -6.67
N ASN A 16 -13.47 13.89 -7.96
CA ASN A 16 -14.49 13.07 -8.61
C ASN A 16 -14.12 11.59 -8.64
N ASP A 17 -12.85 11.27 -8.86
CA ASP A 17 -12.40 9.88 -8.91
C ASP A 17 -12.36 9.26 -7.51
N ALA A 18 -11.89 9.98 -6.50
CA ALA A 18 -12.00 9.56 -5.11
C ALA A 18 -13.46 9.35 -4.69
N GLU A 19 -14.37 10.28 -5.07
CA GLU A 19 -15.80 10.15 -4.79
C GLU A 19 -16.39 8.86 -5.39
N LYS A 20 -16.05 8.50 -6.63
CA LYS A 20 -16.50 7.24 -7.25
C LYS A 20 -16.05 6.02 -6.45
N VAL A 21 -14.80 6.03 -5.96
CA VAL A 21 -14.27 4.95 -5.11
C VAL A 21 -15.05 4.86 -3.82
N PHE A 22 -15.31 5.97 -3.13
CA PHE A 22 -16.11 5.99 -1.90
C PHE A 22 -17.54 5.49 -2.13
N VAL A 23 -18.17 5.89 -3.24
CA VAL A 23 -19.51 5.40 -3.64
C VAL A 23 -19.51 3.89 -3.82
N LEU A 24 -18.51 3.34 -4.53
CA LEU A 24 -18.37 1.90 -4.75
C LEU A 24 -18.17 1.15 -3.43
N LEU A 25 -17.27 1.63 -2.57
CA LEU A 25 -17.01 1.02 -1.28
C LEU A 25 -18.24 1.06 -0.37
N LYS A 26 -18.92 2.20 -0.30
CA LYS A 26 -20.13 2.34 0.55
C LYS A 26 -21.28 1.43 0.14
N LYS A 27 -21.40 1.08 -1.15
CA LYS A 27 -22.39 0.10 -1.62
C LYS A 27 -22.09 -1.32 -1.14
N ASN A 28 -20.82 -1.63 -0.86
CA ASN A 28 -20.38 -3.00 -0.58
C ASN A 28 -19.89 -3.20 0.87
N CYS A 29 -19.78 -2.14 1.68
CA CYS A 29 -19.28 -2.20 3.05
C CYS A 29 -20.23 -1.47 4.00
N GLN A 30 -20.45 -2.02 5.17
CA GLN A 30 -21.22 -1.37 6.25
C GLN A 30 -20.43 -0.24 6.88
N GLU A 31 -19.16 -0.48 7.15
CA GLU A 31 -18.23 0.48 7.73
C GLU A 31 -17.08 0.77 6.76
N LEU A 32 -16.62 2.00 6.75
CA LEU A 32 -15.50 2.44 5.95
C LEU A 32 -14.48 3.15 6.83
N VAL A 33 -13.28 2.60 6.89
CA VAL A 33 -12.16 3.16 7.63
C VAL A 33 -11.07 3.57 6.64
N LEU A 34 -10.69 4.84 6.67
CA LEU A 34 -9.60 5.40 5.88
C LEU A 34 -8.36 5.55 6.74
N VAL A 35 -7.34 4.75 6.50
CA VAL A 35 -6.02 4.97 7.07
C VAL A 35 -5.35 6.11 6.32
N LYS A 36 -5.10 7.24 7.00
CA LYS A 36 -4.62 8.48 6.37
C LYS A 36 -3.20 8.34 5.84
N GLY A 37 -3.01 8.66 4.56
CA GLY A 37 -1.71 8.78 3.93
C GLY A 37 -1.12 10.19 4.06
N ASN A 38 0.12 10.35 3.65
CA ASN A 38 0.81 11.64 3.72
C ASN A 38 0.30 12.65 2.67
N HIS A 39 -0.35 12.20 1.60
CA HIS A 39 -1.01 13.03 0.59
C HIS A 39 -2.46 13.39 0.95
N ASP A 40 -3.09 12.71 1.92
CA ASP A 40 -4.50 12.89 2.30
C ASP A 40 -4.74 14.11 3.21
N THR A 41 -4.05 15.23 2.98
CA THR A 41 -4.15 16.43 3.83
C THR A 41 -5.54 17.09 3.82
N ILE A 42 -6.32 16.91 2.75
CA ILE A 42 -7.63 17.55 2.56
C ILE A 42 -8.73 16.52 2.23
N ILE A 43 -8.59 15.28 2.69
CA ILE A 43 -9.57 14.20 2.41
C ILE A 43 -10.77 14.21 3.36
N GLU A 44 -10.68 14.93 4.48
CA GLU A 44 -11.69 14.91 5.56
C GLU A 44 -13.11 15.24 5.10
N PRO A 45 -13.36 16.28 4.25
CA PRO A 45 -14.71 16.59 3.80
C PRO A 45 -15.34 15.44 2.99
N LEU A 46 -14.53 14.77 2.17
CA LEU A 46 -15.01 13.64 1.37
C LEU A 46 -15.30 12.42 2.27
N ALA A 47 -14.38 12.06 3.14
CA ALA A 47 -14.56 10.97 4.09
C ALA A 47 -15.80 11.18 4.97
N LYS A 48 -15.99 12.39 5.51
CA LYS A 48 -17.15 12.76 6.32
C LYS A 48 -18.47 12.60 5.53
N ARG A 49 -18.51 13.03 4.27
CA ARG A 49 -19.69 12.91 3.39
C ARG A 49 -20.14 11.45 3.21
N PHE A 50 -19.19 10.51 3.20
CA PHE A 50 -19.47 9.07 3.06
C PHE A 50 -19.50 8.32 4.38
N GLY A 51 -19.40 9.01 5.51
CA GLY A 51 -19.39 8.40 6.84
C GLY A 51 -18.16 7.52 7.09
N ALA A 52 -17.04 7.82 6.42
CA ALA A 52 -15.79 7.13 6.65
C ALA A 52 -15.07 7.68 7.89
N VAL A 53 -14.55 6.78 8.71
CA VAL A 53 -13.72 7.12 9.87
C VAL A 53 -12.27 7.26 9.41
N ILE A 54 -11.63 8.39 9.72
CA ILE A 54 -10.23 8.62 9.40
C ILE A 54 -9.37 8.30 10.61
N VAL A 55 -8.37 7.44 10.42
CA VAL A 55 -7.42 7.03 11.46
C VAL A 55 -5.98 7.12 10.95
N LYS A 56 -5.01 7.20 11.86
CA LYS A 56 -3.58 7.11 11.51
C LYS A 56 -3.13 5.66 11.37
N GLU A 57 -3.74 4.79 12.16
CA GLU A 57 -3.47 3.36 12.22
C GLU A 57 -4.75 2.61 12.56
N PHE A 58 -4.88 1.37 12.10
CA PHE A 58 -6.05 0.56 12.32
C PHE A 58 -5.66 -0.86 12.73
N PHE A 59 -6.22 -1.33 13.84
CA PHE A 59 -6.01 -2.69 14.31
C PHE A 59 -7.20 -3.56 13.90
N VAL A 60 -6.90 -4.71 13.29
CA VAL A 60 -7.92 -5.66 12.82
C VAL A 60 -8.09 -6.78 13.85
N GLY A 61 -9.37 -7.17 14.05
CA GLY A 61 -9.77 -8.25 14.95
C GLY A 61 -9.79 -7.83 16.44
N GLU A 62 -10.46 -8.64 17.24
CA GLU A 62 -10.54 -8.42 18.69
C GLU A 62 -9.18 -8.60 19.38
N ASP A 63 -8.35 -9.52 18.89
CA ASP A 63 -7.00 -9.80 19.37
C ASP A 63 -5.96 -8.74 18.98
N ARG A 64 -6.32 -7.83 18.06
CA ARG A 64 -5.48 -6.72 17.57
C ARG A 64 -4.09 -7.17 17.09
N THR A 65 -3.99 -8.35 16.52
CA THR A 65 -2.71 -8.92 16.05
C THR A 65 -2.28 -8.40 14.67
N ILE A 66 -3.17 -7.76 13.93
CA ILE A 66 -2.89 -7.14 12.63
C ILE A 66 -2.99 -5.62 12.76
N LEU A 67 -1.93 -4.93 12.35
CA LEU A 67 -1.86 -3.48 12.31
C LEU A 67 -1.80 -3.01 10.86
N ILE A 68 -2.70 -2.12 10.47
CA ILE A 68 -2.72 -1.46 9.17
C ILE A 68 -2.33 0.00 9.37
N LEU A 69 -1.34 0.47 8.59
CA LEU A 69 -0.91 1.87 8.54
C LEU A 69 -0.47 2.25 7.13
N HIS A 70 -0.32 3.55 6.87
CA HIS A 70 0.08 3.99 5.52
C HIS A 70 1.49 3.53 5.16
N GLY A 71 2.46 3.67 6.06
CA GLY A 71 3.83 3.19 5.86
C GLY A 71 4.87 4.26 5.55
N ASP A 72 4.50 5.54 5.54
CA ASP A 72 5.40 6.69 5.40
C ASP A 72 6.25 6.94 6.65
N LYS A 73 5.77 6.50 7.82
CA LYS A 73 6.43 6.64 9.12
C LYS A 73 6.30 5.38 9.94
N ILE A 74 7.31 5.11 10.77
CA ILE A 74 7.23 4.08 11.80
C ILE A 74 6.60 4.73 13.04
N PRO A 75 5.52 4.15 13.61
CA PRO A 75 4.99 4.60 14.90
C PRO A 75 6.05 4.52 15.99
N GLU A 76 5.97 5.40 16.99
CA GLU A 76 6.87 5.39 18.16
C GLU A 76 6.83 4.04 18.86
N THR A 77 5.64 3.47 18.98
CA THR A 77 5.44 2.16 19.61
C THR A 77 4.52 1.29 18.74
N ILE A 78 4.89 0.02 18.56
CA ILE A 78 4.02 -1.00 18.00
C ILE A 78 3.81 -2.06 19.08
N PRO A 79 2.57 -2.31 19.50
CA PRO A 79 2.28 -3.26 20.57
C PRO A 79 2.84 -4.66 20.31
N ASN A 80 3.27 -5.34 21.37
CA ASN A 80 3.87 -6.67 21.25
C ASN A 80 2.93 -7.72 20.68
N MET A 81 1.61 -7.58 20.91
CA MET A 81 0.59 -8.49 20.35
C MET A 81 0.52 -8.45 18.83
N VAL A 82 0.93 -7.35 18.18
CA VAL A 82 0.93 -7.25 16.72
C VAL A 82 1.90 -8.27 16.14
N LYS A 83 1.39 -9.16 15.31
CA LYS A 83 2.14 -10.18 14.57
C LYS A 83 2.34 -9.80 13.10
N THR A 84 1.35 -9.14 12.52
CA THR A 84 1.36 -8.74 11.10
C THR A 84 1.16 -7.24 10.97
N ILE A 85 1.96 -6.62 10.11
CA ILE A 85 1.84 -5.21 9.73
C ILE A 85 1.55 -5.16 8.24
N ILE A 86 0.54 -4.38 7.86
CA ILE A 86 0.17 -4.14 6.46
C ILE A 86 0.38 -2.66 6.16
N ILE A 87 1.15 -2.36 5.12
CA ILE A 87 1.45 -0.99 4.69
C ILE A 87 1.21 -0.79 3.20
N GLY A 88 0.98 0.46 2.81
CA GLY A 88 1.01 0.95 1.42
C GLY A 88 2.26 1.78 1.14
N HIS A 89 2.09 3.00 0.65
CA HIS A 89 3.08 4.07 0.45
C HIS A 89 4.24 3.75 -0.51
N ALA A 90 4.85 2.58 -0.41
CA ALA A 90 6.05 2.21 -1.16
C ALA A 90 5.78 1.87 -2.64
N HIS A 91 4.52 1.60 -3.00
CA HIS A 91 4.07 1.25 -4.35
C HIS A 91 4.97 0.21 -5.04
N PRO A 92 5.22 -0.95 -4.45
CA PRO A 92 6.19 -1.90 -4.99
C PRO A 92 5.77 -2.42 -6.36
N ALA A 93 6.75 -2.52 -7.24
CA ALA A 93 6.66 -3.15 -8.55
C ALA A 93 7.96 -3.90 -8.87
N ILE A 94 7.93 -4.82 -9.81
CA ILE A 94 9.09 -5.51 -10.34
C ILE A 94 9.16 -5.38 -11.85
N ARG A 95 10.37 -5.19 -12.37
CA ARG A 95 10.61 -5.18 -13.81
C ARG A 95 10.99 -6.55 -14.29
N ILE A 96 10.13 -7.14 -15.11
CA ILE A 96 10.38 -8.43 -15.75
C ILE A 96 10.90 -8.17 -17.16
N ARG A 97 12.05 -8.77 -17.46
CA ARG A 97 12.70 -8.66 -18.77
C ARG A 97 12.67 -9.99 -19.48
N SER A 98 12.31 -9.96 -20.76
CA SER A 98 12.51 -11.04 -21.72
C SER A 98 13.46 -10.55 -22.82
N ALA A 99 13.80 -11.42 -23.76
CA ALA A 99 14.68 -11.04 -24.89
C ALA A 99 14.15 -9.85 -25.71
N THR A 100 12.84 -9.64 -25.74
CA THR A 100 12.19 -8.64 -26.59
C THR A 100 11.33 -7.62 -25.85
N ARG A 101 11.08 -7.82 -24.53
CA ARG A 101 10.18 -6.97 -23.75
C ARG A 101 10.73 -6.69 -22.38
N SER A 102 10.40 -5.52 -21.86
CA SER A 102 10.69 -5.11 -20.49
C SER A 102 9.46 -4.42 -19.93
N GLU A 103 8.78 -5.06 -18.99
CA GLU A 103 7.50 -4.59 -18.43
C GLU A 103 7.61 -4.49 -16.92
N LEU A 104 6.91 -3.52 -16.34
CA LEU A 104 6.85 -3.29 -14.90
C LEU A 104 5.50 -3.80 -14.37
N TYR A 105 5.55 -4.74 -13.45
CA TYR A 105 4.38 -5.35 -12.82
C TYR A 105 4.27 -4.90 -11.38
N LYS A 106 3.12 -4.37 -10.98
CA LYS A 106 2.81 -4.10 -9.58
C LYS A 106 2.89 -5.40 -8.77
N CYS A 107 3.38 -5.34 -7.56
CA CYS A 107 3.49 -6.54 -6.74
C CYS A 107 3.21 -6.27 -5.27
N PHE A 108 2.81 -7.31 -4.56
CA PHE A 108 2.92 -7.34 -3.11
C PHE A 108 4.33 -7.76 -2.72
N LEU A 109 4.80 -7.24 -1.59
CA LEU A 109 5.99 -7.78 -0.93
C LEU A 109 5.57 -8.38 0.41
N VAL A 110 6.02 -9.59 0.69
CA VAL A 110 5.76 -10.27 1.95
C VAL A 110 7.10 -10.67 2.58
N GLY A 111 7.36 -10.15 3.76
CA GLY A 111 8.62 -10.41 4.45
C GLY A 111 8.53 -10.22 5.95
N SER A 112 9.65 -9.91 6.58
CA SER A 112 9.73 -9.71 8.02
C SER A 112 10.33 -8.35 8.37
N TRP A 113 9.72 -7.68 9.34
CA TRP A 113 10.23 -6.48 9.96
C TRP A 113 10.20 -6.61 11.49
N LYS A 114 11.38 -6.55 12.13
CA LYS A 114 11.53 -6.71 13.59
C LYS A 114 10.75 -7.92 14.16
N ARG A 115 10.88 -9.10 13.52
CA ARG A 115 10.21 -10.38 13.87
C ARG A 115 8.67 -10.36 13.69
N LYS A 116 8.12 -9.36 13.05
CA LYS A 116 6.70 -9.30 12.66
C LYS A 116 6.61 -9.53 11.15
N GLN A 117 5.55 -10.19 10.68
CA GLN A 117 5.26 -10.25 9.26
C GLN A 117 4.99 -8.85 8.74
N LEU A 118 5.56 -8.50 7.60
CA LEU A 118 5.29 -7.25 6.91
C LEU A 118 4.74 -7.54 5.52
N ILE A 119 3.56 -7.02 5.23
CA ILE A 119 2.91 -7.09 3.92
C ILE A 119 2.85 -5.68 3.36
N VAL A 120 3.38 -5.50 2.16
CA VAL A 120 3.40 -4.22 1.44
C VAL A 120 2.46 -4.30 0.25
N LEU A 121 1.48 -3.41 0.24
CA LEU A 121 0.48 -3.36 -0.82
C LEU A 121 0.98 -2.53 -2.01
N PRO A 122 0.71 -2.95 -3.25
CA PRO A 122 0.93 -2.11 -4.42
C PRO A 122 -0.05 -0.94 -4.47
N SER A 123 0.25 0.05 -5.30
CA SER A 123 -0.70 1.11 -5.62
C SER A 123 -1.90 0.56 -6.39
N THR A 124 -3.10 0.93 -5.96
CA THR A 124 -4.35 0.66 -6.70
C THR A 124 -4.60 1.66 -7.82
N ASN A 125 -3.85 2.78 -7.85
CA ASN A 125 -3.99 3.78 -8.90
C ASN A 125 -3.41 3.23 -10.23
N PRO A 126 -4.20 3.11 -11.31
CA PRO A 126 -3.72 2.59 -12.59
C PRO A 126 -2.69 3.50 -13.28
N LEU A 127 -2.66 4.78 -12.94
CA LEU A 127 -1.72 5.75 -13.52
C LEU A 127 -0.34 5.73 -12.84
N LEU A 128 -0.19 5.02 -11.72
CA LEU A 128 1.09 4.85 -11.03
C LEU A 128 1.65 3.47 -11.34
N GLU A 129 2.75 3.42 -12.06
CA GLU A 129 3.43 2.15 -12.40
C GLU A 129 4.02 1.46 -11.16
N GLY A 130 4.42 2.23 -10.17
CA GLY A 130 5.11 1.76 -8.96
C GLY A 130 6.64 1.89 -9.07
N SER A 131 7.34 1.57 -7.98
CA SER A 131 8.79 1.63 -7.88
C SER A 131 9.39 0.23 -8.04
N ASP A 132 10.35 0.09 -8.94
CA ASP A 132 11.05 -1.18 -9.18
C ASP A 132 11.92 -1.55 -7.99
N VAL A 133 11.46 -2.49 -7.16
CA VAL A 133 12.16 -2.91 -5.93
C VAL A 133 13.48 -3.65 -6.20
N LEU A 134 13.74 -4.02 -7.45
CA LEU A 134 15.01 -4.64 -7.84
C LEU A 134 16.13 -3.59 -8.01
N GLN A 135 15.78 -2.36 -8.39
CA GLN A 135 16.72 -1.30 -8.77
C GLN A 135 16.63 -0.05 -7.91
N GLU A 136 15.43 0.28 -7.42
CA GLU A 136 15.16 1.52 -6.71
C GLU A 136 15.20 1.34 -5.18
N ARG A 137 15.55 2.43 -4.48
CA ARG A 137 15.36 2.48 -3.03
C ARG A 137 13.89 2.72 -2.73
N THR A 138 13.34 1.90 -1.86
CA THR A 138 11.96 2.04 -1.40
C THR A 138 11.79 3.30 -0.53
N LEU A 139 10.67 3.99 -0.69
CA LEU A 139 10.36 5.22 0.04
C LEU A 139 9.99 4.97 1.51
N SER A 140 9.55 3.76 1.84
CA SER A 140 9.09 3.44 3.19
C SER A 140 10.23 3.12 4.15
N PRO A 141 10.26 3.69 5.37
CA PRO A 141 11.27 3.38 6.38
C PRO A 141 11.20 1.94 6.90
N PHE A 142 10.12 1.21 6.63
CA PHE A 142 9.98 -0.22 6.92
C PHE A 142 10.81 -1.10 5.99
N LEU A 143 11.18 -0.61 4.80
CA LEU A 143 11.77 -1.39 3.70
C LEU A 143 13.26 -1.09 3.49
N LYS A 144 14.03 -0.93 4.57
CA LYS A 144 15.48 -0.68 4.48
C LYS A 144 16.25 -1.86 3.90
N LYS A 145 15.75 -3.08 4.08
CA LYS A 145 16.31 -4.33 3.53
C LYS A 145 15.16 -5.16 3.01
N VAL A 146 15.14 -5.41 1.72
CA VAL A 146 14.04 -6.14 1.05
C VAL A 146 14.50 -7.46 0.41
N ASP A 147 15.77 -7.80 0.49
CA ASP A 147 16.37 -8.94 -0.20
C ASP A 147 15.66 -10.29 0.08
N ASP A 148 15.21 -10.49 1.32
CA ASP A 148 14.53 -11.71 1.74
C ASP A 148 12.99 -11.63 1.62
N PHE A 149 12.44 -10.54 1.11
CA PHE A 149 11.00 -10.42 0.86
C PHE A 149 10.61 -11.26 -0.35
N GLU A 150 9.50 -11.96 -0.23
CA GLU A 150 8.85 -12.65 -1.33
C GLU A 150 8.04 -11.67 -2.16
N VAL A 151 8.10 -11.84 -3.46
CA VAL A 151 7.43 -11.02 -4.46
C VAL A 151 6.23 -11.77 -5.01
N TYR A 152 5.08 -11.11 -5.02
CA TYR A 152 3.86 -11.60 -5.62
C TYR A 152 3.42 -10.58 -6.67
N ALA A 153 3.73 -10.83 -7.94
CA ALA A 153 3.38 -9.94 -9.05
C ALA A 153 1.89 -10.04 -9.39
N ILE A 154 1.33 -8.91 -9.82
CA ILE A 154 -0.06 -8.82 -10.26
C ILE A 154 -0.07 -8.77 -11.78
N ASP A 155 -0.75 -9.73 -12.40
CA ASP A 155 -1.04 -9.76 -13.82
C ASP A 155 -2.57 -9.83 -13.98
N GLU A 156 -3.17 -8.75 -14.44
CA GLU A 156 -4.62 -8.55 -14.51
C GLU A 156 -5.33 -8.87 -13.17
N ASN A 157 -5.99 -10.02 -13.07
CA ASN A 157 -6.72 -10.48 -11.89
C ASN A 157 -6.02 -11.65 -11.17
N THR A 158 -4.77 -11.93 -11.51
CA THR A 158 -3.99 -13.06 -10.97
C THR A 158 -2.81 -12.55 -10.17
N VAL A 159 -2.54 -13.20 -9.05
CA VAL A 159 -1.36 -12.95 -8.21
C VAL A 159 -0.41 -14.13 -8.35
N LEU A 160 0.79 -13.88 -8.86
CA LEU A 160 1.78 -14.89 -9.21
C LEU A 160 3.00 -14.80 -8.27
N PRO A 161 3.41 -15.89 -7.62
CA PRO A 161 4.63 -15.91 -6.82
C PRO A 161 5.88 -15.89 -7.71
N PHE A 162 6.79 -14.93 -7.44
CA PHE A 162 8.04 -14.76 -8.20
C PHE A 162 9.30 -15.12 -7.38
N GLY A 163 9.13 -15.52 -6.12
CA GLY A 163 10.25 -15.82 -5.23
C GLY A 163 10.81 -14.58 -4.54
N LYS A 164 12.03 -14.66 -4.02
CA LYS A 164 12.62 -13.59 -3.20
C LYS A 164 13.32 -12.55 -4.06
N VAL A 165 13.25 -11.29 -3.61
CA VAL A 165 13.88 -10.11 -4.27
C VAL A 165 15.34 -10.39 -4.63
N LYS A 166 16.14 -10.96 -3.70
CA LYS A 166 17.56 -11.28 -3.96
C LYS A 166 17.79 -12.27 -5.10
N GLY A 167 16.85 -13.19 -5.34
CA GLY A 167 16.93 -14.15 -6.43
C GLY A 167 16.49 -13.60 -7.79
N LEU A 168 15.88 -12.39 -7.81
CA LEU A 168 15.41 -11.72 -9.02
C LEU A 168 16.38 -10.63 -9.51
N ARG A 169 17.36 -10.25 -8.69
CA ARG A 169 18.43 -9.33 -9.09
C ARG A 169 19.45 -10.10 -9.94
N VAL A 170 19.52 -9.77 -11.23
CA VAL A 170 20.50 -10.29 -12.21
C VAL A 170 21.67 -9.32 -12.30
#